data_b4e925ac90003f54f34d51f197b3a8f3
#
_entry.id   b4e925ac90003f54f34d51f197b3a8f3
#
_cell.length_a   1.000
_cell.length_b   1.000
_cell.length_c   1.000
_cell.angle_alpha   90.00
_cell.angle_beta   90.00
_cell.angle_gamma   90.00
#
_symmetry.space_group_name_H-M   'P 1'
#
loop_
_entity.id
_entity.type
_entity.pdbx_description
1 polymer ?
#
loop_
_entity_poly.entity_id
_entity_poly.type
_entity_poly.pdbx_seq_one_letter_code
_entity_poly.pdbx_strand_id
1 'polypeptide(L)'
;MKKVTFLTCVLALCTSTMFAQTLEVTTADMDPVAAGGLVYVIDHAESGSVIEFNFDGEVLDYGEGTGIAIKGKTLTFNGINKKNGKRVTIKGLESLFTVGEASVISLNDLIIDGFKNIAIRLSGNSTLNANNCQFSNNYEPLSSKVNNGGVMRVSGSNAFLKNSLFLKNRCGASYGGGAVCAYGD
;
A
#
# COMPACT_ATOMS: atom_id res chain seq x y z
N MET A 1 5.18 47.96 -49.36
CA MET A 1 5.49 47.64 -47.93
C MET A 1 4.53 46.55 -47.47
N LYS A 2 5.03 45.33 -47.26
CA LYS A 2 4.22 44.17 -46.75
C LYS A 2 4.29 44.17 -45.23
N LYS A 3 3.16 44.30 -44.55
CA LYS A 3 3.05 44.16 -43.10
C LYS A 3 3.10 42.68 -42.75
N VAL A 4 4.12 42.27 -41.99
CA VAL A 4 4.22 40.93 -41.40
C VAL A 4 3.53 41.00 -40.02
N THR A 5 2.40 40.32 -39.92
CA THR A 5 1.69 40.15 -38.63
C THR A 5 2.29 38.97 -37.90
N PHE A 6 2.97 39.22 -36.80
CA PHE A 6 3.44 38.17 -35.88
C PHE A 6 2.28 37.66 -35.04
N LEU A 7 1.85 36.41 -35.29
CA LEU A 7 0.88 35.73 -34.45
C LEU A 7 1.61 35.09 -33.28
N THR A 8 1.58 35.73 -32.10
CA THR A 8 2.16 35.20 -30.86
C THR A 8 1.21 34.12 -30.31
N CYS A 9 1.55 32.86 -30.51
CA CYS A 9 0.84 31.76 -29.93
C CYS A 9 1.24 31.65 -28.43
N VAL A 10 0.40 32.14 -27.53
CA VAL A 10 0.58 31.96 -26.06
C VAL A 10 0.18 30.54 -25.77
N LEU A 11 1.19 29.66 -25.58
CA LEU A 11 1.00 28.32 -25.06
C LEU A 11 0.70 28.45 -23.57
N ALA A 12 -0.58 28.42 -23.19
CA ALA A 12 -0.97 28.30 -21.79
C ALA A 12 -0.58 26.90 -21.30
N LEU A 13 0.57 26.78 -20.62
CA LEU A 13 0.88 25.60 -19.82
C LEU A 13 -0.15 25.55 -18.67
N CYS A 14 -1.20 24.77 -18.85
CA CYS A 14 -2.01 24.33 -17.72
C CYS A 14 -1.15 23.35 -16.89
N THR A 15 -0.36 23.88 -15.96
CA THR A 15 0.18 23.08 -14.86
C THR A 15 -1.03 22.74 -13.97
N SER A 16 -1.61 21.57 -14.16
CA SER A 16 -2.52 21.00 -13.18
C SER A 16 -1.71 20.80 -11.90
N THR A 17 -1.90 21.69 -10.93
CA THR A 17 -1.42 21.48 -9.58
C THR A 17 -2.19 20.26 -9.05
N MET A 18 -1.54 19.10 -9.07
CA MET A 18 -2.08 17.90 -8.41
C MET A 18 -2.07 18.17 -6.91
N PHE A 19 -3.22 18.56 -6.38
CA PHE A 19 -3.40 18.65 -4.94
C PHE A 19 -3.52 17.24 -4.38
N ALA A 20 -2.78 16.96 -3.31
CA ALA A 20 -2.95 15.76 -2.52
C ALA A 20 -4.42 15.66 -2.09
N GLN A 21 -5.12 14.65 -2.59
CA GLN A 21 -6.53 14.43 -2.28
C GLN A 21 -6.64 13.53 -1.05
N THR A 22 -7.55 13.85 -0.14
CA THR A 22 -7.95 12.93 0.92
C THR A 22 -9.14 12.10 0.44
N LEU A 23 -8.98 10.79 0.44
CA LEU A 23 -9.99 9.81 0.06
C LEU A 23 -10.39 9.00 1.29
N GLU A 24 -11.66 8.69 1.43
CA GLU A 24 -12.16 7.92 2.56
C GLU A 24 -12.59 6.50 2.15
N VAL A 25 -12.14 5.51 2.91
CA VAL A 25 -12.70 4.16 2.89
C VAL A 25 -13.93 4.18 3.78
N THR A 26 -15.12 4.05 3.19
CA THR A 26 -16.41 4.22 3.86
C THR A 26 -17.19 2.91 4.04
N THR A 27 -16.69 1.82 3.47
CA THR A 27 -17.26 0.48 3.64
C THR A 27 -16.17 -0.56 3.90
N ALA A 28 -16.50 -1.63 4.59
CA ALA A 28 -15.62 -2.77 4.79
C ALA A 28 -15.57 -3.72 3.57
N ASP A 29 -16.31 -3.42 2.52
CA ASP A 29 -16.31 -4.20 1.29
C ASP A 29 -14.96 -4.06 0.56
N MET A 30 -14.36 -5.19 0.23
CA MET A 30 -13.05 -5.26 -0.45
C MET A 30 -13.17 -5.58 -1.94
N ASP A 31 -14.40 -5.64 -2.48
CA ASP A 31 -14.63 -5.81 -3.92
C ASP A 31 -14.06 -4.59 -4.68
N PRO A 32 -13.29 -4.79 -5.76
CA PRO A 32 -12.73 -3.68 -6.56
C PRO A 32 -13.78 -2.73 -7.15
N VAL A 33 -15.02 -3.16 -7.31
CA VAL A 33 -16.11 -2.32 -7.84
C VAL A 33 -16.97 -1.68 -6.74
N ALA A 34 -16.75 -2.04 -5.48
CA ALA A 34 -17.50 -1.47 -4.36
C ALA A 34 -17.02 -0.05 -4.07
N ALA A 35 -17.78 0.94 -4.51
CA ALA A 35 -17.47 2.34 -4.25
C ALA A 35 -17.31 2.61 -2.74
N GLY A 36 -16.18 3.21 -2.36
CA GLY A 36 -15.81 3.46 -0.98
C GLY A 36 -15.12 2.29 -0.28
N GLY A 37 -14.94 1.14 -0.91
CA GLY A 37 -14.08 0.05 -0.43
C GLY A 37 -12.61 0.36 -0.63
N LEU A 38 -11.72 -0.27 0.14
CA LEU A 38 -10.28 0.01 0.10
C LEU A 38 -9.68 -0.20 -1.29
N VAL A 39 -10.02 -1.30 -1.97
CA VAL A 39 -9.49 -1.62 -3.30
C VAL A 39 -9.92 -0.57 -4.32
N TYR A 40 -11.21 -0.22 -4.33
CA TYR A 40 -11.75 0.84 -5.18
C TYR A 40 -11.06 2.18 -4.94
N VAL A 41 -10.90 2.58 -3.67
CA VAL A 41 -10.27 3.85 -3.28
C VAL A 41 -8.82 3.91 -3.75
N ILE A 42 -8.04 2.84 -3.60
CA ILE A 42 -6.64 2.79 -4.07
C ILE A 42 -6.55 2.88 -5.59
N ASP A 43 -7.44 2.21 -6.31
CA ASP A 43 -7.46 2.23 -7.78
C ASP A 43 -7.69 3.65 -8.31
N HIS A 44 -8.64 4.37 -7.71
CA HIS A 44 -9.01 5.74 -8.10
C HIS A 44 -8.15 6.83 -7.46
N ALA A 45 -7.24 6.49 -6.55
CA ALA A 45 -6.35 7.45 -5.91
C ALA A 45 -5.29 7.97 -6.89
N GLU A 46 -5.12 9.27 -6.97
CA GLU A 46 -4.00 9.90 -7.64
C GLU A 46 -2.73 9.87 -6.77
N SER A 47 -1.57 10.05 -7.39
CA SER A 47 -0.31 10.14 -6.65
C SER A 47 -0.32 11.36 -5.73
N GLY A 48 0.10 11.16 -4.48
CA GLY A 48 0.04 12.17 -3.40
C GLY A 48 -1.19 12.04 -2.52
N SER A 49 -2.15 11.16 -2.83
CA SER A 49 -3.38 11.02 -2.05
C SER A 49 -3.14 10.45 -0.65
N VAL A 50 -3.98 10.92 0.28
CA VAL A 50 -4.09 10.41 1.65
C VAL A 50 -5.37 9.58 1.76
N ILE A 51 -5.25 8.34 2.22
CA ILE A 51 -6.35 7.41 2.40
C ILE A 51 -6.67 7.32 3.89
N GLU A 52 -7.89 7.62 4.25
CA GLU A 52 -8.40 7.60 5.61
C GLU A 52 -9.56 6.61 5.74
N PHE A 53 -9.83 6.14 6.93
CA PHE A 53 -10.87 5.14 7.19
C PHE A 53 -12.01 5.76 7.97
N ASN A 54 -13.24 5.57 7.49
CA ASN A 54 -14.47 6.11 8.07
C ASN A 54 -15.64 5.15 7.84
N PHE A 55 -15.56 3.92 8.35
CA PHE A 55 -16.54 2.85 8.12
C PHE A 55 -17.01 2.22 9.43
N ASP A 56 -18.14 1.50 9.39
CA ASP A 56 -18.63 0.74 10.54
C ASP A 56 -17.80 -0.52 10.76
N GLY A 57 -17.13 -0.59 11.90
CA GLY A 57 -16.26 -1.71 12.27
C GLY A 57 -14.80 -1.33 12.42
N GLU A 58 -13.95 -2.33 12.51
CA GLU A 58 -12.50 -2.18 12.74
C GLU A 58 -11.69 -3.07 11.78
N VAL A 59 -12.35 -3.96 11.04
CA VAL A 59 -11.71 -4.99 10.24
C VAL A 59 -12.13 -4.89 8.79
N LEU A 60 -11.13 -4.86 7.90
CA LEU A 60 -11.27 -5.09 6.48
C LEU A 60 -10.77 -6.50 6.17
N ASP A 61 -11.66 -7.37 5.72
CA ASP A 61 -11.30 -8.75 5.37
C ASP A 61 -11.17 -8.89 3.85
N TYR A 62 -9.91 -8.99 3.39
CA TYR A 62 -9.61 -9.13 1.95
C TYR A 62 -9.82 -10.56 1.45
N GLY A 63 -10.06 -11.53 2.33
CA GLY A 63 -10.28 -12.92 1.96
C GLY A 63 -9.14 -13.48 1.10
N GLU A 64 -9.48 -14.05 -0.05
CA GLU A 64 -8.53 -14.65 -1.01
C GLU A 64 -8.00 -13.64 -2.05
N GLY A 65 -8.10 -12.35 -1.80
CA GLY A 65 -7.61 -11.30 -2.70
C GLY A 65 -6.10 -11.39 -2.94
N THR A 66 -5.68 -11.27 -4.20
CA THR A 66 -4.33 -11.58 -4.67
C THR A 66 -3.36 -10.40 -4.65
N GLY A 67 -3.60 -9.43 -3.81
CA GLY A 67 -2.72 -8.27 -3.64
C GLY A 67 -3.14 -7.06 -4.48
N ILE A 68 -3.29 -5.94 -3.80
CA ILE A 68 -3.63 -4.66 -4.42
C ILE A 68 -2.36 -4.09 -5.05
N ALA A 69 -2.39 -3.87 -6.36
CA ALA A 69 -1.25 -3.32 -7.08
C ALA A 69 -1.15 -1.79 -6.87
N ILE A 70 0.02 -1.30 -6.45
CA ILE A 70 0.33 0.13 -6.34
C ILE A 70 1.55 0.40 -7.20
N LYS A 71 1.38 1.16 -8.28
CA LYS A 71 2.39 1.40 -9.29
C LYS A 71 2.48 2.87 -9.64
N GLY A 72 3.70 3.44 -9.59
CA GLY A 72 3.96 4.83 -9.93
C GLY A 72 3.22 5.85 -9.06
N LYS A 73 2.75 5.45 -7.87
CA LYS A 73 1.96 6.30 -6.98
C LYS A 73 2.66 6.55 -5.64
N THR A 74 2.47 7.75 -5.10
CA THR A 74 2.75 8.06 -3.70
C THR A 74 1.44 8.06 -2.93
N LEU A 75 1.27 7.16 -1.95
CA LEU A 75 0.04 7.05 -1.16
C LEU A 75 0.36 7.03 0.33
N THR A 76 -0.47 7.70 1.12
CA THR A 76 -0.40 7.66 2.58
C THR A 76 -1.69 7.05 3.15
N PHE A 77 -1.57 6.10 4.05
CA PHE A 77 -2.69 5.45 4.74
C PHE A 77 -2.65 5.82 6.22
N ASN A 78 -3.71 6.42 6.73
CA ASN A 78 -3.88 6.76 8.14
C ASN A 78 -4.86 5.78 8.78
N GLY A 79 -4.35 4.80 9.52
CA GLY A 79 -5.07 3.63 9.98
C GLY A 79 -5.97 3.83 11.20
N ILE A 80 -6.16 5.05 11.68
CA ILE A 80 -7.17 5.32 12.71
C ILE A 80 -8.53 5.54 12.05
N ASN A 81 -9.49 4.68 12.35
CA ASN A 81 -10.85 4.82 11.85
C ASN A 81 -11.53 6.03 12.51
N LYS A 82 -11.90 7.02 11.70
CA LYS A 82 -12.54 8.26 12.16
C LYS A 82 -13.86 8.03 12.90
N LYS A 83 -14.56 6.94 12.56
CA LYS A 83 -15.88 6.64 13.11
C LYS A 83 -15.83 6.18 14.57
N ASN A 84 -14.75 5.52 14.99
CA ASN A 84 -14.65 4.93 16.33
C ASN A 84 -13.32 5.20 17.04
N GLY A 85 -12.36 5.86 16.39
CA GLY A 85 -11.06 6.20 16.94
C GLY A 85 -10.11 5.01 17.12
N LYS A 86 -10.45 3.83 16.59
CA LYS A 86 -9.64 2.62 16.74
C LYS A 86 -8.76 2.37 15.51
N ARG A 87 -7.72 1.59 15.70
CA ARG A 87 -6.85 1.15 14.60
C ARG A 87 -7.58 0.16 13.71
N VAL A 88 -7.49 0.38 12.41
CA VAL A 88 -8.02 -0.55 11.41
C VAL A 88 -7.11 -1.77 11.29
N THR A 89 -7.72 -2.93 11.30
CA THR A 89 -7.08 -4.21 10.98
C THR A 89 -7.43 -4.60 9.54
N ILE A 90 -6.41 -4.80 8.72
CA ILE A 90 -6.58 -5.39 7.39
C ILE A 90 -6.08 -6.83 7.46
N LYS A 91 -6.94 -7.79 7.13
CA LYS A 91 -6.60 -9.21 7.13
C LYS A 91 -6.94 -9.88 5.80
N GLY A 92 -6.34 -11.02 5.52
CA GLY A 92 -6.60 -11.78 4.31
C GLY A 92 -5.83 -13.09 4.26
N LEU A 93 -6.08 -13.88 3.21
CA LEU A 93 -5.48 -15.20 3.04
C LEU A 93 -4.28 -15.20 2.08
N GLU A 94 -4.19 -14.24 1.17
CA GLU A 94 -3.10 -14.16 0.20
C GLU A 94 -2.16 -12.98 0.50
N SER A 95 -1.98 -12.05 -0.42
CA SER A 95 -1.15 -10.85 -0.25
C SER A 95 -2.00 -9.61 -0.12
N LEU A 96 -1.53 -8.58 0.58
CA LEU A 96 -2.21 -7.29 0.67
C LEU A 96 -1.74 -6.32 -0.42
N PHE A 97 -0.46 -6.01 -0.45
CA PHE A 97 0.09 -5.03 -1.39
C PHE A 97 1.20 -5.59 -2.27
N THR A 98 1.12 -5.28 -3.55
CA THR A 98 2.23 -5.42 -4.50
C THR A 98 2.62 -4.03 -4.98
N VAL A 99 3.78 -3.54 -4.53
CA VAL A 99 4.26 -2.17 -4.72
C VAL A 99 5.43 -2.17 -5.68
N GLY A 100 5.33 -1.39 -6.74
CA GLY A 100 6.34 -1.34 -7.80
C GLY A 100 6.42 0.01 -8.50
N GLU A 101 7.28 0.09 -9.51
CA GLU A 101 7.42 1.27 -10.38
C GLU A 101 7.72 2.58 -9.61
N ALA A 102 8.72 2.54 -8.73
CA ALA A 102 9.17 3.67 -7.90
C ALA A 102 8.06 4.28 -7.01
N SER A 103 7.09 3.48 -6.61
CA SER A 103 6.02 3.93 -5.72
C SER A 103 6.54 4.21 -4.31
N VAL A 104 5.88 5.13 -3.63
CA VAL A 104 6.11 5.40 -2.21
C VAL A 104 4.80 5.17 -1.45
N ILE A 105 4.80 4.25 -0.50
CA ILE A 105 3.66 4.06 0.40
C ILE A 105 4.05 4.35 1.84
N SER A 106 3.19 5.07 2.53
CA SER A 106 3.30 5.36 3.95
C SER A 106 2.11 4.75 4.68
N LEU A 107 2.39 3.85 5.63
CA LEU A 107 1.40 3.21 6.47
C LEU A 107 1.54 3.74 7.90
N ASN A 108 0.49 4.35 8.43
CA ASN A 108 0.45 4.86 9.79
C ASN A 108 -0.66 4.15 10.58
N ASP A 109 -0.36 3.71 11.79
CA ASP A 109 -1.34 3.18 12.75
C ASP A 109 -2.18 1.98 12.27
N LEU A 110 -1.72 1.20 11.31
CA LEU A 110 -2.43 0.04 10.77
C LEU A 110 -2.04 -1.26 11.48
N ILE A 111 -2.98 -2.21 11.51
CA ILE A 111 -2.74 -3.61 11.85
C ILE A 111 -2.89 -4.45 10.58
N ILE A 112 -1.85 -5.20 10.21
CA ILE A 112 -1.83 -6.11 9.06
C ILE A 112 -1.70 -7.53 9.59
N ASP A 113 -2.76 -8.33 9.46
CA ASP A 113 -2.92 -9.58 10.19
C ASP A 113 -3.30 -10.76 9.30
N GLY A 114 -2.69 -11.90 9.54
CA GLY A 114 -3.16 -13.21 9.06
C GLY A 114 -2.90 -13.53 7.59
N PHE A 115 -2.15 -12.74 6.86
CA PHE A 115 -1.81 -13.02 5.45
C PHE A 115 -0.92 -14.27 5.31
N LYS A 116 -1.22 -15.13 4.31
CA LYS A 116 -0.56 -16.42 4.11
C LYS A 116 0.40 -16.47 2.91
N ASN A 117 0.60 -15.35 2.22
CA ASN A 117 1.50 -15.29 1.06
C ASN A 117 2.17 -13.92 0.95
N ILE A 118 3.03 -13.58 1.89
CA ILE A 118 3.75 -12.31 1.96
C ILE A 118 2.78 -11.12 1.90
N ALA A 119 2.48 -10.53 3.04
CA ALA A 119 1.50 -9.43 3.10
C ALA A 119 1.90 -8.25 2.20
N ILE A 120 3.19 -7.90 2.11
CA ILE A 120 3.67 -6.76 1.32
C ILE A 120 4.87 -7.16 0.46
N ARG A 121 4.76 -6.95 -0.85
CA ARG A 121 5.85 -7.12 -1.82
C ARG A 121 6.31 -5.75 -2.31
N LEU A 122 7.59 -5.47 -2.17
CA LEU A 122 8.22 -4.24 -2.67
C LEU A 122 9.22 -4.59 -3.76
N SER A 123 9.15 -3.90 -4.89
CA SER A 123 10.06 -4.04 -6.03
C SER A 123 10.18 -2.73 -6.81
N GLY A 124 11.10 -2.67 -7.77
CA GLY A 124 11.19 -1.58 -8.73
C GLY A 124 11.49 -0.22 -8.10
N ASN A 125 12.50 -0.14 -7.22
CA ASN A 125 12.92 1.08 -6.53
C ASN A 125 11.84 1.75 -5.68
N SER A 126 10.90 0.96 -5.16
CA SER A 126 9.80 1.48 -4.34
C SER A 126 10.22 1.69 -2.89
N THR A 127 9.42 2.46 -2.16
CA THR A 127 9.68 2.75 -0.75
C THR A 127 8.43 2.49 0.09
N LEU A 128 8.61 1.76 1.18
CA LEU A 128 7.62 1.62 2.25
C LEU A 128 8.09 2.39 3.49
N ASN A 129 7.26 3.26 4.01
CA ASN A 129 7.38 3.86 5.33
C ASN A 129 6.27 3.30 6.23
N ALA A 130 6.59 2.53 7.25
CA ALA A 130 5.61 2.05 8.22
C ALA A 130 5.91 2.66 9.59
N ASN A 131 4.93 3.37 10.14
CA ASN A 131 5.05 4.00 11.45
C ASN A 131 3.89 3.57 12.35
N ASN A 132 4.22 3.14 13.56
CA ASN A 132 3.26 2.67 14.56
C ASN A 132 2.31 1.57 14.04
N CYS A 133 2.82 0.70 13.14
CA CYS A 133 2.07 -0.41 12.58
C CYS A 133 2.26 -1.70 13.40
N GLN A 134 1.30 -2.60 13.29
CA GLN A 134 1.45 -3.96 13.80
C GLN A 134 1.30 -4.94 12.63
N PHE A 135 2.26 -5.86 12.52
CA PHE A 135 2.24 -6.97 11.58
C PHE A 135 2.17 -8.26 12.38
N SER A 136 1.03 -8.95 12.31
CA SER A 136 0.80 -10.11 13.16
C SER A 136 0.27 -11.32 12.40
N ASN A 137 0.64 -12.52 12.86
CA ASN A 137 0.15 -13.80 12.36
C ASN A 137 0.34 -14.01 10.84
N ASN A 138 1.22 -13.24 10.19
CA ASN A 138 1.46 -13.40 8.77
C ASN A 138 2.39 -14.60 8.55
N TYR A 139 2.07 -15.41 7.56
CA TYR A 139 2.75 -16.67 7.33
C TYR A 139 2.94 -16.96 5.85
N GLU A 140 4.16 -17.17 5.43
CA GLU A 140 4.48 -17.66 4.10
C GLU A 140 4.76 -19.16 4.16
N PRO A 141 4.00 -20.01 3.43
CA PRO A 141 4.12 -21.46 3.52
C PRO A 141 5.40 -22.03 2.92
N LEU A 142 5.78 -23.22 3.38
CA LEU A 142 7.01 -23.95 3.04
C LEU A 142 7.22 -24.27 1.55
N SER A 143 6.23 -24.07 0.69
CA SER A 143 6.29 -24.47 -0.71
C SER A 143 7.05 -23.53 -1.63
N SER A 144 7.40 -22.34 -1.18
CA SER A 144 8.14 -21.40 -2.03
C SER A 144 9.65 -21.62 -1.91
N LYS A 145 10.28 -21.85 -3.06
CA LYS A 145 11.75 -21.97 -3.16
C LYS A 145 12.45 -20.62 -3.25
N VAL A 146 11.77 -19.53 -2.95
CA VAL A 146 12.27 -18.15 -3.07
C VAL A 146 12.51 -17.54 -1.69
N ASN A 147 13.46 -16.62 -1.64
CA ASN A 147 13.75 -15.84 -0.45
C ASN A 147 12.55 -14.95 -0.10
N ASN A 148 11.79 -15.31 0.90
CA ASN A 148 10.59 -14.59 1.32
C ASN A 148 10.64 -14.26 2.81
N GLY A 149 9.89 -13.22 3.21
CA GLY A 149 9.58 -12.93 4.60
C GLY A 149 8.11 -13.25 4.88
N GLY A 150 7.77 -13.62 6.09
CA GLY A 150 6.36 -13.88 6.43
C GLY A 150 5.47 -12.64 6.30
N VAL A 151 6.03 -11.44 6.41
CA VAL A 151 5.32 -10.16 6.23
C VAL A 151 5.73 -9.46 4.95
N MET A 152 7.02 -9.27 4.74
CA MET A 152 7.55 -8.43 3.67
C MET A 152 8.63 -9.12 2.87
N ARG A 153 8.55 -8.92 1.56
CA ARG A 153 9.64 -9.16 0.61
C ARG A 153 10.06 -7.83 0.00
N VAL A 154 11.33 -7.47 0.15
CA VAL A 154 11.90 -6.22 -0.36
C VAL A 154 12.98 -6.56 -1.37
N SER A 155 12.79 -6.21 -2.64
CA SER A 155 13.70 -6.48 -3.75
C SER A 155 14.05 -5.17 -4.45
N GLY A 156 15.34 -4.79 -4.49
CA GLY A 156 15.79 -3.53 -5.10
C GLY A 156 14.95 -2.31 -4.64
N SER A 157 14.59 -2.25 -3.38
CA SER A 157 13.63 -1.29 -2.81
C SER A 157 13.95 -0.99 -1.35
N ASN A 158 13.26 -0.04 -0.72
CA ASN A 158 13.51 0.38 0.64
C ASN A 158 12.30 0.15 1.56
N ALA A 159 12.54 -0.28 2.80
CA ALA A 159 11.53 -0.34 3.85
C ALA A 159 12.04 0.34 5.12
N PHE A 160 11.35 1.37 5.56
CA PHE A 160 11.62 2.11 6.79
C PHE A 160 10.52 1.78 7.82
N LEU A 161 10.90 1.11 8.89
CA LEU A 161 10.00 0.59 9.91
C LEU A 161 10.28 1.32 11.22
N LYS A 162 9.34 2.13 11.66
CA LYS A 162 9.45 2.93 12.88
C LYS A 162 8.33 2.58 13.85
N ASN A 163 8.65 2.39 15.13
CA ASN A 163 7.68 2.13 16.20
C ASN A 163 6.71 0.97 15.88
N SER A 164 7.13 0.02 15.06
CA SER A 164 6.25 -1.03 14.55
C SER A 164 6.52 -2.37 15.22
N LEU A 165 5.46 -3.14 15.43
CA LEU A 165 5.48 -4.43 16.14
C LEU A 165 5.34 -5.59 15.14
N PHE A 166 6.21 -6.57 15.25
CA PHE A 166 6.14 -7.83 14.50
C PHE A 166 5.84 -8.98 15.46
N LEU A 167 4.65 -9.57 15.35
CA LEU A 167 4.16 -10.55 16.32
C LEU A 167 3.73 -11.84 15.62
N LYS A 168 4.32 -12.98 16.02
CA LYS A 168 3.95 -14.32 15.52
C LYS A 168 3.99 -14.46 13.99
N ASN A 169 4.83 -13.69 13.31
CA ASN A 169 5.03 -13.86 11.87
C ASN A 169 5.99 -15.02 11.62
N ARG A 170 5.77 -15.75 10.53
CA ARG A 170 6.56 -16.93 10.21
C ARG A 170 6.79 -17.06 8.72
N CYS A 171 8.01 -17.40 8.32
CA CYS A 171 8.35 -17.83 6.98
C CYS A 171 8.71 -19.31 6.99
N GLY A 172 8.17 -20.07 6.07
CA GLY A 172 8.46 -21.48 5.91
C GLY A 172 9.63 -21.77 4.97
N ALA A 173 10.14 -20.75 4.25
CA ALA A 173 11.24 -20.93 3.30
C ALA A 173 12.58 -21.16 3.99
N SER A 174 13.43 -22.02 3.42
CA SER A 174 14.77 -22.34 3.94
C SER A 174 15.73 -21.14 3.92
N TYR A 175 15.43 -20.10 3.17
CA TYR A 175 16.28 -18.92 2.94
C TYR A 175 15.50 -17.61 3.13
N GLY A 176 14.71 -17.48 4.16
CA GLY A 176 13.88 -16.29 4.37
C GLY A 176 13.98 -15.73 5.78
N GLY A 177 13.69 -14.46 5.95
CA GLY A 177 13.49 -13.83 7.26
C GLY A 177 12.12 -14.19 7.83
N GLY A 178 12.01 -14.50 9.11
CA GLY A 178 10.72 -14.85 9.73
C GLY A 178 9.63 -13.80 9.53
N ALA A 179 10.00 -12.53 9.42
CA ALA A 179 9.08 -11.42 9.11
C ALA A 179 9.46 -10.69 7.81
N VAL A 180 10.70 -10.22 7.70
CA VAL A 180 11.17 -9.41 6.56
C VAL A 180 12.32 -10.12 5.86
N CYS A 181 12.26 -10.20 4.54
CA CYS A 181 13.36 -10.61 3.69
C CYS A 181 13.68 -9.47 2.72
N ALA A 182 14.90 -8.93 2.82
CA ALA A 182 15.40 -7.89 1.93
C ALA A 182 16.63 -8.42 1.17
N TYR A 183 16.67 -8.14 -0.14
CA TYR A 183 17.82 -8.46 -0.97
C TYR A 183 17.99 -7.37 -2.05
N GLY A 184 19.26 -7.06 -2.35
CA GLY A 184 19.63 -6.19 -3.46
C GLY A 184 19.56 -6.92 -4.79
N ASP A 185 19.57 -6.18 -5.87
CA ASP A 185 19.81 -6.68 -7.21
C ASP A 185 21.30 -6.91 -7.41
#